data_f5fc4873463391d2b6ee2fc9768e119f
#
_entry.id   f5fc4873463391d2b6ee2fc9768e119f
#
_cell.length_a   1.000
_cell.length_b   1.000
_cell.length_c   1.000
_cell.angle_alpha   90.00
_cell.angle_beta   90.00
_cell.angle_gamma   90.00
#
_symmetry.space_group_name_H-M   'P 1'
#
loop_
_entity.id
_entity.type
_entity.pdbx_description
1 polymer ?
#
loop_
_entity_poly.entity_id
_entity_poly.type
_entity_poly.pdbx_seq_one_letter_code
_entity_poly.pdbx_strand_id
1 'polypeptide(L)'
;MAMKIKYCDDTDKLKWNNYVKSHPQGNFYQLFDWKEIINNSFGHKAYYLSVYVDGSIVGIFPLIYINSLIFGKILSSMPFVNYGGMLFDSDEVKELLIKEAEKLAQSLNVKYIEIRSNNLIDIDLPATAHKVSLNIKLDSDHQQLWDGFTSKHRNNIRRVYKKGVSVQSGSADLLETFYNVLSASWKGLGTPFYRIDYFQDIIEQFDDSIKIFVASVDGEPIATAFNGYFNNTVEGMWAGTLVQARKLQPNYVLYWEMMKDACDTGNKIYNLGRSTVGSSAEDFKKKWNSTPTQLHWYYYLNKIDEIPQLNVNNPKYHLAIEAWRKSPKFLTDFIGPLIAKNIP
;
A
#
# COMPACT_ATOMS: atom_id res chain seq x y z
N MET A 1 33.96 0.31 13.51
CA MET A 1 33.16 -0.86 13.97
C MET A 1 32.88 -1.76 12.78
N ALA A 2 32.88 -3.09 12.95
CA ALA A 2 32.64 -3.98 11.83
C ALA A 2 31.15 -4.10 11.52
N MET A 3 30.73 -3.73 10.32
CA MET A 3 29.39 -3.94 9.81
C MET A 3 29.21 -5.40 9.39
N LYS A 4 28.11 -6.02 9.79
CA LYS A 4 27.77 -7.39 9.42
C LYS A 4 26.40 -7.42 8.77
N ILE A 5 26.35 -7.92 7.52
CA ILE A 5 25.06 -8.13 6.83
C ILE A 5 24.48 -9.48 7.22
N LYS A 6 23.16 -9.56 7.37
CA LYS A 6 22.41 -10.76 7.72
C LYS A 6 21.14 -10.86 6.89
N TYR A 7 20.79 -12.08 6.45
CA TYR A 7 19.45 -12.46 5.99
C TYR A 7 18.63 -12.84 7.22
N CYS A 8 17.62 -12.04 7.53
CA CYS A 8 16.84 -12.17 8.77
C CYS A 8 15.86 -13.34 8.71
N ASP A 9 15.79 -14.05 9.80
CA ASP A 9 14.77 -15.06 10.12
C ASP A 9 13.83 -14.55 11.22
N ASP A 10 12.89 -15.39 11.65
CA ASP A 10 11.83 -14.98 12.58
C ASP A 10 12.36 -14.63 13.98
N THR A 11 13.58 -15.07 14.34
CA THR A 11 14.24 -14.66 15.60
C THR A 11 14.66 -13.18 15.60
N ASP A 12 14.75 -12.56 14.44
CA ASP A 12 15.10 -11.15 14.27
C ASP A 12 13.89 -10.21 14.32
N LYS A 13 12.65 -10.72 14.28
CA LYS A 13 11.40 -9.96 14.19
C LYS A 13 11.34 -8.81 15.18
N LEU A 14 11.63 -9.07 16.45
CA LEU A 14 11.57 -8.05 17.50
C LEU A 14 12.59 -6.91 17.26
N LYS A 15 13.84 -7.25 16.93
CA LYS A 15 14.90 -6.26 16.67
C LYS A 15 14.58 -5.44 15.43
N TRP A 16 14.09 -6.09 14.38
CA TRP A 16 13.68 -5.45 13.14
C TRP A 16 12.53 -4.46 13.37
N ASN A 17 11.45 -4.90 14.02
CA ASN A 17 10.29 -4.04 14.29
C ASN A 17 10.63 -2.88 15.23
N ASN A 18 11.52 -3.08 16.21
CA ASN A 18 12.02 -2.00 17.07
C ASN A 18 12.82 -0.96 16.27
N TYR A 19 13.67 -1.41 15.33
CA TYR A 19 14.39 -0.50 14.44
C TYR A 19 13.43 0.29 13.55
N VAL A 20 12.47 -0.36 12.89
CA VAL A 20 11.44 0.32 12.09
C VAL A 20 10.66 1.34 12.92
N LYS A 21 10.28 0.98 14.16
CA LYS A 21 9.54 1.87 15.07
C LYS A 21 10.33 3.12 15.47
N SER A 22 11.64 2.97 15.71
CA SER A 22 12.49 4.07 16.18
C SER A 22 13.05 4.93 15.03
N HIS A 23 13.12 4.38 13.82
CA HIS A 23 13.69 5.09 12.68
C HIS A 23 12.75 6.21 12.19
N PRO A 24 13.23 7.45 11.95
CA PRO A 24 12.38 8.59 11.55
C PRO A 24 11.58 8.37 10.27
N GLN A 25 12.09 7.54 9.36
CA GLN A 25 11.44 7.18 8.08
C GLN A 25 10.76 5.81 8.12
N GLY A 26 10.70 5.17 9.30
CA GLY A 26 10.05 3.89 9.46
C GLY A 26 8.54 3.97 9.22
N ASN A 27 7.98 2.99 8.52
CA ASN A 27 6.56 2.98 8.19
C ASN A 27 5.96 1.58 8.33
N PHE A 28 4.64 1.52 8.28
CA PHE A 28 3.85 0.31 8.47
C PHE A 28 4.26 -0.85 7.56
N TYR A 29 4.61 -0.55 6.31
CA TYR A 29 4.92 -1.56 5.29
C TYR A 29 6.32 -2.17 5.43
N GLN A 30 7.16 -1.65 6.34
CA GLN A 30 8.50 -2.18 6.62
C GLN A 30 8.52 -3.12 7.82
N LEU A 31 7.39 -3.34 8.52
CA LEU A 31 7.30 -4.28 9.63
C LEU A 31 7.58 -5.70 9.16
N PHE A 32 8.22 -6.49 10.02
CA PHE A 32 8.67 -7.85 9.71
C PHE A 32 7.51 -8.79 9.37
N ASP A 33 6.36 -8.53 9.95
CA ASP A 33 5.13 -9.31 9.81
C ASP A 33 4.68 -9.49 8.35
N TRP A 34 4.96 -8.52 7.50
CA TRP A 34 4.68 -8.60 6.07
C TRP A 34 5.39 -9.76 5.37
N LYS A 35 6.53 -10.23 5.91
CA LYS A 35 7.26 -11.40 5.39
C LYS A 35 6.37 -12.64 5.38
N GLU A 36 5.70 -12.90 6.50
CA GLU A 36 4.81 -14.05 6.66
C GLU A 36 3.54 -13.90 5.84
N ILE A 37 2.89 -12.74 5.90
CA ILE A 37 1.68 -12.41 5.14
C ILE A 37 1.90 -12.68 3.64
N ILE A 38 2.98 -12.16 3.06
CA ILE A 38 3.28 -12.31 1.63
C ILE A 38 3.61 -13.78 1.29
N ASN A 39 4.32 -14.48 2.15
CA ASN A 39 4.61 -15.89 1.96
C ASN A 39 3.33 -16.76 1.98
N ASN A 40 2.47 -16.56 2.97
CA ASN A 40 1.24 -17.33 3.16
C ASN A 40 0.23 -17.05 2.03
N SER A 41 -0.05 -15.77 1.78
CA SER A 41 -1.08 -15.37 0.83
C SER A 41 -0.70 -15.59 -0.64
N PHE A 42 0.59 -15.45 -0.99
CA PHE A 42 1.05 -15.47 -2.39
C PHE A 42 2.07 -16.56 -2.71
N GLY A 43 2.69 -17.18 -1.72
CA GLY A 43 3.76 -18.17 -1.90
C GLY A 43 5.07 -17.56 -2.38
N HIS A 44 5.29 -16.26 -2.18
CA HIS A 44 6.50 -15.57 -2.57
C HIS A 44 7.55 -15.63 -1.48
N LYS A 45 8.79 -15.94 -1.86
CA LYS A 45 9.90 -15.99 -0.92
C LYS A 45 10.39 -14.58 -0.58
N ALA A 46 10.47 -14.27 0.71
CA ALA A 46 11.00 -13.02 1.21
C ALA A 46 12.49 -13.16 1.57
N TYR A 47 13.26 -12.12 1.23
CA TYR A 47 14.66 -11.94 1.61
C TYR A 47 14.79 -10.62 2.36
N TYR A 48 14.77 -10.71 3.68
CA TYR A 48 14.87 -9.53 4.55
C TYR A 48 16.33 -9.34 4.96
N LEU A 49 16.97 -8.33 4.40
CA LEU A 49 18.37 -7.98 4.68
C LEU A 49 18.45 -7.00 5.82
N SER A 50 19.42 -7.18 6.71
CA SER A 50 19.76 -6.21 7.75
C SER A 50 21.26 -6.03 7.88
N VAL A 51 21.68 -4.84 8.28
CA VAL A 51 23.06 -4.53 8.67
C VAL A 51 23.09 -4.34 10.17
N TYR A 52 24.04 -5.03 10.81
CA TYR A 52 24.31 -4.96 12.25
C TYR A 52 25.64 -4.27 12.53
N VAL A 53 25.63 -3.41 13.57
CA VAL A 53 26.83 -2.86 14.23
C VAL A 53 26.66 -3.09 15.73
N ASP A 54 27.64 -3.75 16.36
CA ASP A 54 27.65 -4.04 17.81
C ASP A 54 26.35 -4.67 18.33
N GLY A 55 25.73 -5.55 17.53
CA GLY A 55 24.51 -6.28 17.89
C GLY A 55 23.20 -5.53 17.68
N SER A 56 23.26 -4.27 17.21
CA SER A 56 22.10 -3.44 16.88
C SER A 56 21.90 -3.34 15.36
N ILE A 57 20.66 -3.32 14.90
CA ILE A 57 20.33 -3.06 13.49
C ILE A 57 20.53 -1.56 13.21
N VAL A 58 21.25 -1.26 12.13
CA VAL A 58 21.51 0.09 11.60
C VAL A 58 21.03 0.27 10.15
N GLY A 59 20.44 -0.77 9.59
CA GLY A 59 19.81 -0.72 8.27
C GLY A 59 19.06 -1.98 7.94
N ILE A 60 17.99 -1.83 7.16
CA ILE A 60 17.12 -2.93 6.71
C ILE A 60 16.73 -2.76 5.24
N PHE A 61 16.50 -3.89 4.56
CA PHE A 61 15.99 -3.90 3.19
C PHE A 61 15.08 -5.11 2.98
N PRO A 62 13.74 -4.96 3.06
CA PRO A 62 12.79 -6.02 2.78
C PRO A 62 12.68 -6.23 1.27
N LEU A 63 12.99 -7.42 0.78
CA LEU A 63 12.89 -7.81 -0.63
C LEU A 63 12.04 -9.05 -0.79
N ILE A 64 11.13 -9.02 -1.76
CA ILE A 64 10.26 -10.13 -2.12
C ILE A 64 10.63 -10.64 -3.51
N TYR A 65 10.89 -11.93 -3.61
CA TYR A 65 11.17 -12.60 -4.88
C TYR A 65 9.86 -13.05 -5.51
N ILE A 66 9.53 -12.47 -6.66
CA ILE A 66 8.36 -12.82 -7.47
C ILE A 66 8.87 -13.60 -8.68
N ASN A 67 8.38 -14.83 -8.86
CA ASN A 67 8.63 -15.65 -10.03
C ASN A 67 7.34 -15.78 -10.84
N SER A 68 7.13 -14.82 -11.73
CA SER A 68 5.94 -14.71 -12.56
C SER A 68 6.17 -15.28 -13.96
N LEU A 69 5.24 -16.09 -14.47
CA LEU A 69 5.26 -16.52 -15.86
C LEU A 69 5.08 -15.36 -16.85
N ILE A 70 4.40 -14.28 -16.43
CA ILE A 70 4.10 -13.12 -17.28
C ILE A 70 5.23 -12.10 -17.22
N PHE A 71 5.69 -11.76 -16.01
CA PHE A 71 6.67 -10.69 -15.79
C PHE A 71 8.11 -11.20 -15.61
N GLY A 72 8.26 -12.52 -15.43
CA GLY A 72 9.55 -13.17 -15.17
C GLY A 72 9.95 -13.08 -13.70
N LYS A 73 11.24 -13.28 -13.43
CA LYS A 73 11.81 -13.25 -12.10
C LYS A 73 12.20 -11.83 -11.73
N ILE A 74 11.73 -11.32 -10.61
CA ILE A 74 12.05 -9.99 -10.10
C ILE A 74 12.23 -10.02 -8.58
N LEU A 75 12.96 -9.03 -8.06
CA LEU A 75 12.93 -8.66 -6.65
C LEU A 75 12.21 -7.32 -6.52
N SER A 76 11.27 -7.20 -5.59
CA SER A 76 10.60 -5.93 -5.31
C SER A 76 10.59 -5.67 -3.81
N SER A 77 10.87 -4.43 -3.41
CA SER A 77 10.71 -4.03 -2.02
C SER A 77 9.23 -3.78 -1.76
N MET A 78 8.63 -4.65 -0.96
CA MET A 78 7.23 -4.56 -0.53
C MET A 78 6.24 -4.39 -1.69
N PRO A 79 6.10 -5.39 -2.59
CA PRO A 79 5.03 -5.44 -3.57
C PRO A 79 3.66 -5.58 -2.87
N PHE A 80 2.57 -5.32 -3.60
CA PHE A 80 1.17 -5.45 -3.14
C PHE A 80 0.71 -4.40 -2.12
N VAL A 81 1.62 -3.53 -1.64
CA VAL A 81 1.34 -2.38 -0.76
C VAL A 81 1.79 -1.06 -1.41
N ASN A 82 1.66 0.06 -0.70
CA ASN A 82 1.92 1.37 -1.31
C ASN A 82 3.41 1.63 -1.58
N TYR A 83 4.28 1.26 -0.63
CA TYR A 83 5.74 1.43 -0.65
C TYR A 83 6.37 0.59 0.47
N GLY A 84 7.67 0.66 0.67
CA GLY A 84 8.37 -0.06 1.73
C GLY A 84 9.83 -0.36 1.34
N GLY A 85 10.57 0.69 0.97
CA GLY A 85 11.97 0.60 0.60
C GLY A 85 12.89 0.30 1.79
N MET A 86 14.19 0.46 1.59
CA MET A 86 15.20 0.29 2.64
C MET A 86 15.14 1.43 3.67
N LEU A 87 15.60 1.14 4.90
CA LEU A 87 15.98 2.12 5.92
C LEU A 87 17.46 1.95 6.24
N PHE A 88 18.14 3.07 6.52
CA PHE A 88 19.57 3.06 6.82
C PHE A 88 19.97 4.30 7.63
N ASP A 89 20.95 4.12 8.53
CA ASP A 89 21.44 5.20 9.39
C ASP A 89 22.60 5.98 8.76
N SER A 90 23.27 5.42 7.73
CA SER A 90 24.37 6.09 7.00
C SER A 90 24.48 5.64 5.55
N ASP A 91 25.22 6.39 4.74
CA ASP A 91 25.46 6.05 3.33
C ASP A 91 26.25 4.76 3.18
N GLU A 92 27.17 4.45 4.08
CA GLU A 92 27.93 3.19 4.06
C GLU A 92 26.99 1.98 4.27
N VAL A 93 25.99 2.12 5.15
CA VAL A 93 24.97 1.10 5.38
C VAL A 93 24.09 0.92 4.14
N LYS A 94 23.67 2.03 3.52
CA LYS A 94 22.91 2.03 2.27
C LYS A 94 23.65 1.27 1.17
N GLU A 95 24.90 1.63 0.92
CA GLU A 95 25.73 1.00 -0.11
C GLU A 95 25.93 -0.50 0.14
N LEU A 96 26.11 -0.90 1.41
CA LEU A 96 26.24 -2.31 1.78
C LEU A 96 24.95 -3.09 1.49
N LEU A 97 23.77 -2.54 1.83
CA LEU A 97 22.47 -3.14 1.54
C LEU A 97 22.25 -3.30 0.03
N ILE A 98 22.54 -2.26 -0.74
CA ILE A 98 22.39 -2.29 -2.19
C ILE A 98 23.30 -3.35 -2.82
N LYS A 99 24.58 -3.33 -2.46
CA LYS A 99 25.57 -4.29 -2.98
C LYS A 99 25.19 -5.75 -2.68
N GLU A 100 24.61 -6.00 -1.51
CA GLU A 100 24.15 -7.35 -1.17
C GLU A 100 22.86 -7.72 -1.94
N ALA A 101 21.94 -6.76 -2.13
CA ALA A 101 20.76 -6.98 -2.95
C ALA A 101 21.13 -7.25 -4.44
N GLU A 102 22.15 -6.59 -4.97
CA GLU A 102 22.67 -6.85 -6.33
C GLU A 102 23.23 -8.28 -6.46
N LYS A 103 24.04 -8.74 -5.49
CA LYS A 103 24.53 -10.13 -5.46
C LYS A 103 23.36 -11.13 -5.39
N LEU A 104 22.35 -10.82 -4.57
CA LEU A 104 21.14 -11.64 -4.48
C LEU A 104 20.42 -11.67 -5.83
N ALA A 105 20.25 -10.52 -6.51
CA ALA A 105 19.63 -10.43 -7.83
C ALA A 105 20.35 -11.29 -8.89
N GLN A 106 21.68 -11.25 -8.88
CA GLN A 106 22.52 -12.07 -9.76
C GLN A 106 22.34 -13.56 -9.46
N SER A 107 22.42 -13.96 -8.18
CA SER A 107 22.29 -15.37 -7.75
C SER A 107 20.91 -15.96 -8.07
N LEU A 108 19.84 -15.20 -7.92
CA LEU A 108 18.47 -15.58 -8.24
C LEU A 108 18.14 -15.44 -9.74
N ASN A 109 19.05 -14.87 -10.50
CA ASN A 109 18.87 -14.66 -11.94
C ASN A 109 17.62 -13.82 -12.26
N VAL A 110 17.34 -12.77 -11.46
CA VAL A 110 16.20 -11.89 -11.68
C VAL A 110 16.48 -10.89 -12.80
N LYS A 111 15.42 -10.35 -13.40
CA LYS A 111 15.54 -9.31 -14.43
C LYS A 111 15.98 -7.98 -13.82
N TYR A 112 15.42 -7.61 -12.68
CA TYR A 112 15.69 -6.35 -11.99
C TYR A 112 15.31 -6.42 -10.51
N ILE A 113 15.79 -5.44 -9.74
CA ILE A 113 15.25 -5.09 -8.42
C ILE A 113 14.43 -3.81 -8.57
N GLU A 114 13.23 -3.76 -7.98
CA GLU A 114 12.42 -2.56 -7.86
C GLU A 114 12.39 -2.11 -6.39
N ILE A 115 12.85 -0.89 -6.12
CA ILE A 115 12.92 -0.30 -4.78
C ILE A 115 11.87 0.81 -4.68
N ARG A 116 10.82 0.59 -3.89
CA ARG A 116 9.71 1.52 -3.72
C ARG A 116 9.91 2.40 -2.50
N SER A 117 10.46 3.58 -2.68
CA SER A 117 10.70 4.51 -1.59
C SER A 117 9.68 5.63 -1.53
N ASN A 118 9.29 5.99 -0.31
CA ASN A 118 8.51 7.20 -0.01
C ASN A 118 9.41 8.43 0.29
N ASN A 119 10.72 8.24 0.23
CA ASN A 119 11.72 9.29 0.39
C ASN A 119 12.66 9.30 -0.80
N LEU A 120 13.25 10.47 -1.07
CA LEU A 120 14.36 10.56 -2.00
C LEU A 120 15.58 9.87 -1.38
N ILE A 121 16.18 8.95 -2.13
CA ILE A 121 17.43 8.28 -1.76
C ILE A 121 18.49 8.75 -2.75
N ASP A 122 19.61 9.23 -2.23
CA ASP A 122 20.79 9.55 -3.05
C ASP A 122 21.49 8.25 -3.47
N ILE A 123 21.19 7.81 -4.69
CA ILE A 123 21.64 6.54 -5.26
C ILE A 123 21.68 6.66 -6.79
N ASP A 124 22.77 6.18 -7.39
CA ASP A 124 22.95 6.17 -8.84
C ASP A 124 22.24 4.96 -9.48
N LEU A 125 20.90 4.98 -9.47
CA LEU A 125 20.04 4.00 -10.13
C LEU A 125 18.97 4.71 -10.95
N PRO A 126 18.61 4.17 -12.12
CA PRO A 126 17.46 4.67 -12.88
C PRO A 126 16.20 4.68 -12.01
N ALA A 127 15.42 5.76 -12.10
CA ALA A 127 14.24 5.93 -11.26
C ALA A 127 13.03 6.43 -12.04
N THR A 128 11.84 6.16 -11.51
CA THR A 128 10.58 6.76 -11.95
C THR A 128 9.91 7.49 -10.80
N ALA A 129 9.21 8.59 -11.12
CA ALA A 129 8.50 9.45 -10.17
C ALA A 129 7.04 9.66 -10.60
N HIS A 130 6.38 8.61 -11.08
CA HIS A 130 5.03 8.66 -11.62
C HIS A 130 3.93 8.44 -10.56
N LYS A 131 4.30 8.22 -9.31
CA LYS A 131 3.39 8.00 -8.18
C LYS A 131 3.62 9.03 -7.08
N VAL A 132 2.53 9.41 -6.43
CA VAL A 132 2.54 10.28 -5.25
C VAL A 132 1.75 9.61 -4.13
N SER A 133 2.15 9.85 -2.91
CA SER A 133 1.36 9.66 -1.70
C SER A 133 0.77 11.01 -1.28
N LEU A 134 -0.43 11.03 -0.73
CA LEU A 134 -1.07 12.27 -0.32
C LEU A 134 -1.34 12.23 1.19
N ASN A 135 -0.68 13.12 1.92
CA ASN A 135 -0.69 13.17 3.37
C ASN A 135 -1.51 14.36 3.89
N ILE A 136 -2.30 14.11 4.92
CA ILE A 136 -3.03 15.13 5.66
C ILE A 136 -2.41 15.20 7.05
N LYS A 137 -2.04 16.39 7.48
CA LYS A 137 -1.70 16.64 8.88
C LYS A 137 -3.01 16.68 9.66
N LEU A 138 -3.14 15.82 10.65
CA LEU A 138 -4.29 15.76 11.52
C LEU A 138 -4.12 16.69 12.74
N ASP A 139 -5.22 17.26 13.16
CA ASP A 139 -5.31 17.98 14.43
C ASP A 139 -5.75 17.01 15.54
N SER A 140 -5.54 17.38 16.79
CA SER A 140 -6.00 16.60 17.95
C SER A 140 -7.53 16.66 18.12
N ASP A 141 -8.18 17.58 17.42
CA ASP A 141 -9.63 17.76 17.38
C ASP A 141 -10.09 17.72 15.91
N HIS A 142 -10.93 16.76 15.58
CA HIS A 142 -11.50 16.63 14.25
C HIS A 142 -12.32 17.86 13.81
N GLN A 143 -12.81 18.67 14.76
CA GLN A 143 -13.53 19.92 14.45
C GLN A 143 -12.59 20.95 13.80
N GLN A 144 -11.35 21.04 14.23
CA GLN A 144 -10.35 21.92 13.59
C GLN A 144 -10.07 21.48 12.16
N LEU A 145 -9.92 20.16 11.93
CA LEU A 145 -9.77 19.63 10.58
C LEU A 145 -10.99 19.95 9.70
N TRP A 146 -12.22 19.78 10.26
CA TRP A 146 -13.47 20.13 9.58
C TRP A 146 -13.53 21.61 9.18
N ASP A 147 -13.17 22.51 10.07
CA ASP A 147 -13.22 23.96 9.85
C ASP A 147 -12.17 24.41 8.83
N GLY A 148 -11.08 23.68 8.71
CA GLY A 148 -10.05 23.87 7.68
C GLY A 148 -10.53 23.54 6.25
N PHE A 149 -11.60 22.79 6.07
CA PHE A 149 -12.12 22.51 4.73
C PHE A 149 -12.89 23.69 4.14
N THR A 150 -12.86 23.82 2.81
CA THR A 150 -13.68 24.83 2.12
C THR A 150 -15.17 24.57 2.36
N SER A 151 -16.01 25.63 2.34
CA SER A 151 -17.46 25.53 2.47
C SER A 151 -18.07 24.57 1.43
N LYS A 152 -17.54 24.59 0.20
CA LYS A 152 -17.95 23.66 -0.88
C LYS A 152 -17.68 22.21 -0.49
N HIS A 153 -16.51 21.93 0.10
CA HIS A 153 -16.14 20.57 0.50
C HIS A 153 -17.02 20.07 1.65
N ARG A 154 -17.21 20.88 2.71
CA ARG A 154 -18.14 20.56 3.81
C ARG A 154 -19.57 20.32 3.32
N ASN A 155 -20.05 21.14 2.37
CA ASN A 155 -21.37 20.96 1.79
C ASN A 155 -21.51 19.66 0.99
N ASN A 156 -20.44 19.21 0.31
CA ASN A 156 -20.45 17.89 -0.35
C ASN A 156 -20.61 16.76 0.67
N ILE A 157 -19.88 16.80 1.79
CA ILE A 157 -20.00 15.80 2.86
C ILE A 157 -21.44 15.80 3.42
N ARG A 158 -21.96 16.98 3.84
CA ARG A 158 -23.31 17.11 4.37
C ARG A 158 -24.39 16.61 3.41
N ARG A 159 -24.21 16.86 2.11
CA ARG A 159 -25.15 16.39 1.08
C ARG A 159 -25.19 14.87 1.00
N VAL A 160 -24.07 14.18 1.19
CA VAL A 160 -24.02 12.72 1.17
C VAL A 160 -24.70 12.15 2.42
N TYR A 161 -24.47 12.72 3.60
CA TYR A 161 -25.21 12.34 4.81
C TYR A 161 -26.73 12.52 4.64
N LYS A 162 -27.17 13.63 4.04
CA LYS A 162 -28.60 13.88 3.77
C LYS A 162 -29.23 12.86 2.83
N LYS A 163 -28.44 12.11 2.09
CA LYS A 163 -28.91 11.00 1.24
C LYS A 163 -28.96 9.66 1.98
N GLY A 164 -28.86 9.66 3.30
CA GLY A 164 -28.93 8.48 4.14
C GLY A 164 -27.67 7.62 4.19
N VAL A 165 -26.53 8.11 3.67
CA VAL A 165 -25.27 7.36 3.77
C VAL A 165 -24.75 7.44 5.19
N SER A 166 -24.52 6.26 5.80
CA SER A 166 -23.86 6.08 7.09
C SER A 166 -22.56 5.32 6.93
N VAL A 167 -21.66 5.43 7.91
CA VAL A 167 -20.39 4.68 7.94
C VAL A 167 -20.27 3.96 9.26
N GLN A 168 -19.89 2.71 9.23
CA GLN A 168 -19.48 1.90 10.38
C GLN A 168 -17.99 1.54 10.25
N SER A 169 -17.34 1.36 11.39
CA SER A 169 -15.96 0.89 11.47
C SER A 169 -15.87 -0.38 12.31
N GLY A 170 -14.93 -1.26 11.96
CA GLY A 170 -14.67 -2.52 12.63
C GLY A 170 -13.34 -3.11 12.15
N SER A 171 -13.16 -4.39 12.29
CA SER A 171 -12.00 -5.14 11.82
C SER A 171 -12.43 -6.46 11.18
N ALA A 172 -12.15 -7.59 11.81
CA ALA A 172 -12.51 -8.93 11.30
C ALA A 172 -14.02 -9.10 11.06
N ASP A 173 -14.86 -8.47 11.86
CA ASP A 173 -16.33 -8.47 11.74
C ASP A 173 -16.83 -7.84 10.42
N LEU A 174 -16.04 -6.95 9.81
CA LEU A 174 -16.36 -6.29 8.54
C LEU A 174 -15.60 -6.85 7.35
N LEU A 175 -14.71 -7.84 7.53
CA LEU A 175 -13.84 -8.35 6.48
C LEU A 175 -14.61 -8.84 5.26
N GLU A 176 -15.66 -9.61 5.46
CA GLU A 176 -16.44 -10.18 4.34
C GLU A 176 -17.15 -9.08 3.55
N THR A 177 -17.77 -8.11 4.24
CA THR A 177 -18.43 -6.95 3.63
C THR A 177 -17.43 -6.10 2.86
N PHE A 178 -16.28 -5.79 3.46
CA PHE A 178 -15.17 -5.09 2.82
C PHE A 178 -14.74 -5.80 1.53
N TYR A 179 -14.47 -7.10 1.62
CA TYR A 179 -14.01 -7.89 0.49
C TYR A 179 -14.99 -7.88 -0.68
N ASN A 180 -16.27 -8.07 -0.39
CA ASN A 180 -17.32 -8.08 -1.41
C ASN A 180 -17.44 -6.74 -2.14
N VAL A 181 -17.42 -5.62 -1.42
CA VAL A 181 -17.50 -4.28 -2.01
C VAL A 181 -16.23 -3.95 -2.79
N LEU A 182 -15.05 -4.24 -2.22
CA LEU A 182 -13.78 -3.88 -2.83
C LEU A 182 -13.50 -4.73 -4.08
N SER A 183 -13.71 -6.04 -4.04
CA SER A 183 -13.52 -6.94 -5.19
C SER A 183 -14.43 -6.55 -6.36
N ALA A 184 -15.70 -6.22 -6.09
CA ALA A 184 -16.63 -5.74 -7.09
C ALA A 184 -16.21 -4.37 -7.68
N SER A 185 -15.69 -3.47 -6.84
CA SER A 185 -15.16 -2.17 -7.27
C SER A 185 -13.96 -2.34 -8.21
N TRP A 186 -12.99 -3.20 -7.85
CA TRP A 186 -11.78 -3.44 -8.65
C TRP A 186 -12.09 -4.17 -9.96
N LYS A 187 -13.02 -5.13 -9.93
CA LYS A 187 -13.55 -5.75 -11.15
C LYS A 187 -14.10 -4.71 -12.11
N GLY A 188 -14.89 -3.75 -11.59
CA GLY A 188 -15.42 -2.63 -12.37
C GLY A 188 -14.35 -1.68 -12.94
N LEU A 189 -13.15 -1.66 -12.37
CA LEU A 189 -11.98 -0.97 -12.90
C LEU A 189 -11.19 -1.81 -13.92
N GLY A 190 -11.50 -3.11 -14.04
CA GLY A 190 -10.75 -4.04 -14.89
C GLY A 190 -9.46 -4.56 -14.25
N THR A 191 -9.36 -4.51 -12.94
CA THR A 191 -8.19 -4.93 -12.17
C THR A 191 -8.45 -6.26 -11.48
N PRO A 192 -7.59 -7.29 -11.64
CA PRO A 192 -7.62 -8.51 -10.84
C PRO A 192 -7.45 -8.18 -9.34
N PHE A 193 -8.08 -8.98 -8.48
CA PHE A 193 -8.09 -8.74 -7.05
C PHE A 193 -7.48 -9.91 -6.27
N TYR A 194 -7.03 -9.64 -5.05
CA TYR A 194 -6.44 -10.62 -4.15
C TYR A 194 -7.50 -11.57 -3.57
N ARG A 195 -7.07 -12.66 -2.93
CA ARG A 195 -7.95 -13.53 -2.13
C ARG A 195 -8.31 -12.84 -0.81
N ILE A 196 -9.44 -13.24 -0.23
CA ILE A 196 -9.84 -12.75 1.09
C ILE A 196 -8.82 -13.11 2.17
N ASP A 197 -8.17 -14.27 2.05
CA ASP A 197 -7.16 -14.77 2.98
C ASP A 197 -6.02 -13.75 3.19
N TYR A 198 -5.64 -12.99 2.14
CA TYR A 198 -4.63 -11.94 2.25
C TYR A 198 -5.01 -10.84 3.26
N PHE A 199 -6.26 -10.44 3.25
CA PHE A 199 -6.75 -9.42 4.20
C PHE A 199 -6.96 -10.01 5.58
N GLN A 200 -7.34 -11.27 5.66
CA GLN A 200 -7.43 -12.01 6.91
C GLN A 200 -6.07 -12.15 7.57
N ASP A 201 -5.03 -12.58 6.83
CA ASP A 201 -3.65 -12.66 7.31
C ASP A 201 -3.15 -11.30 7.85
N ILE A 202 -3.50 -10.19 7.17
CA ILE A 202 -3.15 -8.83 7.62
C ILE A 202 -3.83 -8.51 8.95
N ILE A 203 -5.12 -8.81 9.10
CA ILE A 203 -5.86 -8.56 10.34
C ILE A 203 -5.27 -9.42 11.48
N GLU A 204 -5.00 -10.70 11.23
CA GLU A 204 -4.46 -11.63 12.24
C GLU A 204 -3.04 -11.22 12.71
N GLN A 205 -2.19 -10.71 11.80
CA GLN A 205 -0.84 -10.31 12.14
C GLN A 205 -0.75 -8.94 12.82
N PHE A 206 -1.65 -8.01 12.47
CA PHE A 206 -1.59 -6.62 12.92
C PHE A 206 -2.70 -6.22 13.89
N ASP A 207 -3.70 -7.07 14.09
CA ASP A 207 -4.78 -6.96 15.09
C ASP A 207 -5.34 -5.53 15.23
N ASP A 208 -5.22 -4.93 16.40
CA ASP A 208 -5.71 -3.56 16.70
C ASP A 208 -5.13 -2.46 15.80
N SER A 209 -4.07 -2.76 15.04
CA SER A 209 -3.49 -1.83 14.07
C SER A 209 -4.24 -1.80 12.73
N ILE A 210 -5.33 -2.55 12.59
CA ILE A 210 -6.14 -2.59 11.37
C ILE A 210 -7.57 -2.15 11.65
N LYS A 211 -8.08 -1.25 10.79
CA LYS A 211 -9.47 -0.85 10.83
C LYS A 211 -10.10 -0.83 9.43
N ILE A 212 -11.27 -1.40 9.33
CA ILE A 212 -12.12 -1.42 8.14
C ILE A 212 -13.24 -0.40 8.33
N PHE A 213 -13.56 0.33 7.26
CA PHE A 213 -14.70 1.25 7.20
C PHE A 213 -15.63 0.83 6.07
N VAL A 214 -16.93 0.82 6.34
CA VAL A 214 -17.96 0.48 5.36
C VAL A 214 -19.01 1.59 5.35
N ALA A 215 -19.19 2.21 4.19
CA ALA A 215 -20.27 3.16 3.93
C ALA A 215 -21.47 2.42 3.34
N SER A 216 -22.66 2.64 3.90
CA SER A 216 -23.92 2.00 3.49
C SER A 216 -25.02 3.05 3.27
N VAL A 217 -26.00 2.71 2.44
CA VAL A 217 -27.26 3.45 2.27
C VAL A 217 -28.40 2.44 2.31
N ASP A 218 -29.45 2.72 3.07
CA ASP A 218 -30.59 1.83 3.29
C ASP A 218 -30.18 0.40 3.72
N GLY A 219 -29.08 0.31 4.51
CA GLY A 219 -28.49 -0.96 4.96
C GLY A 219 -27.56 -1.65 3.96
N GLU A 220 -27.53 -1.21 2.70
CA GLU A 220 -26.71 -1.82 1.65
C GLU A 220 -25.32 -1.22 1.60
N PRO A 221 -24.22 -2.02 1.70
CA PRO A 221 -22.86 -1.56 1.58
C PRO A 221 -22.53 -1.06 0.17
N ILE A 222 -21.98 0.16 0.06
CA ILE A 222 -21.72 0.81 -1.23
C ILE A 222 -20.28 1.28 -1.43
N ALA A 223 -19.53 1.48 -0.36
CA ALA A 223 -18.12 1.83 -0.40
C ALA A 223 -17.41 1.30 0.83
N THR A 224 -16.11 1.09 0.73
CA THR A 224 -15.30 0.54 1.81
C THR A 224 -13.87 1.04 1.76
N ALA A 225 -13.18 0.98 2.91
CA ALA A 225 -11.76 1.24 3.03
C ALA A 225 -11.12 0.34 4.09
N PHE A 226 -9.81 0.13 3.96
CA PHE A 226 -8.97 -0.65 4.86
C PHE A 226 -7.75 0.18 5.24
N ASN A 227 -7.55 0.43 6.51
CA ASN A 227 -6.52 1.29 7.06
C ASN A 227 -5.59 0.51 7.98
N GLY A 228 -4.28 0.83 7.92
CA GLY A 228 -3.27 0.38 8.88
C GLY A 228 -2.80 1.54 9.75
N TYR A 229 -2.51 1.28 11.02
CA TYR A 229 -2.12 2.28 12.02
C TYR A 229 -0.71 2.00 12.53
N PHE A 230 0.19 2.98 12.43
CA PHE A 230 1.57 2.83 12.86
C PHE A 230 2.22 4.18 13.19
N ASN A 231 2.87 4.30 14.35
CA ASN A 231 3.64 5.49 14.76
C ASN A 231 2.89 6.82 14.51
N ASN A 232 1.66 6.93 15.01
CA ASN A 232 0.79 8.10 14.85
C ASN A 232 0.44 8.44 13.38
N THR A 233 0.63 7.49 12.47
CA THR A 233 0.24 7.61 11.07
C THR A 233 -0.82 6.58 10.72
N VAL A 234 -1.87 7.00 10.03
CA VAL A 234 -2.85 6.10 9.42
C VAL A 234 -2.53 5.95 7.95
N GLU A 235 -2.33 4.71 7.52
CA GLU A 235 -2.10 4.34 6.13
C GLU A 235 -3.41 3.91 5.46
N GLY A 236 -3.95 4.71 4.56
CA GLY A 236 -5.06 4.33 3.69
C GLY A 236 -4.58 3.32 2.64
N MET A 237 -4.79 2.04 2.91
CA MET A 237 -4.21 0.95 2.12
C MET A 237 -5.08 0.64 0.89
N TRP A 238 -6.34 0.37 1.09
CA TRP A 238 -7.29 0.07 0.03
C TRP A 238 -8.61 0.80 0.26
N ALA A 239 -9.23 1.27 -0.82
CA ALA A 239 -10.57 1.83 -0.81
C ALA A 239 -11.26 1.55 -2.14
N GLY A 240 -12.58 1.38 -2.09
CA GLY A 240 -13.38 1.12 -3.27
C GLY A 240 -14.82 1.55 -3.11
N THR A 241 -15.44 1.90 -4.24
CA THR A 241 -16.87 2.28 -4.33
C THR A 241 -17.50 1.50 -5.46
N LEU A 242 -18.64 0.89 -5.20
CA LEU A 242 -19.44 0.22 -6.23
C LEU A 242 -19.80 1.17 -7.38
N VAL A 243 -19.70 0.70 -8.60
CA VAL A 243 -19.93 1.53 -9.81
C VAL A 243 -21.30 2.20 -9.77
N GLN A 244 -22.35 1.45 -9.39
CA GLN A 244 -23.72 1.96 -9.29
C GLN A 244 -23.92 3.04 -8.22
N ALA A 245 -23.07 3.06 -7.18
CA ALA A 245 -23.14 4.01 -6.09
C ALA A 245 -22.32 5.31 -6.32
N ARG A 246 -21.53 5.40 -7.39
CA ARG A 246 -20.66 6.56 -7.66
C ARG A 246 -21.41 7.88 -7.72
N LYS A 247 -22.67 7.89 -8.21
CA LYS A 247 -23.51 9.09 -8.27
C LYS A 247 -23.89 9.63 -6.87
N LEU A 248 -23.88 8.78 -5.84
CA LEU A 248 -24.09 9.19 -4.44
C LEU A 248 -22.86 9.86 -3.85
N GLN A 249 -21.68 9.62 -4.42
CA GLN A 249 -20.37 10.12 -3.96
C GLN A 249 -20.03 9.72 -2.52
N PRO A 250 -20.20 8.43 -2.11
CA PRO A 250 -20.08 8.00 -0.70
C PRO A 250 -18.68 8.27 -0.13
N ASN A 251 -17.65 8.40 -0.98
CA ASN A 251 -16.29 8.67 -0.56
C ASN A 251 -16.13 9.98 0.24
N TYR A 252 -17.05 10.95 0.09
CA TYR A 252 -17.02 12.16 0.92
C TYR A 252 -17.29 11.85 2.39
N VAL A 253 -18.24 10.98 2.69
CA VAL A 253 -18.55 10.58 4.07
C VAL A 253 -17.54 9.53 4.55
N LEU A 254 -17.19 8.55 3.73
CA LEU A 254 -16.22 7.50 4.07
C LEU A 254 -14.86 8.11 4.49
N TYR A 255 -14.31 9.00 3.68
CA TYR A 255 -13.01 9.63 3.98
C TYR A 255 -13.09 10.57 5.19
N TRP A 256 -14.23 11.29 5.35
CA TRP A 256 -14.44 12.12 6.52
C TRP A 256 -14.45 11.30 7.81
N GLU A 257 -15.22 10.20 7.86
CA GLU A 257 -15.28 9.35 9.06
C GLU A 257 -13.94 8.67 9.38
N MET A 258 -13.17 8.25 8.36
CA MET A 258 -11.82 7.73 8.56
C MET A 258 -10.87 8.76 9.18
N MET A 259 -10.90 10.02 8.70
CA MET A 259 -10.05 11.09 9.23
C MET A 259 -10.49 11.54 10.63
N LYS A 260 -11.79 11.59 10.87
CA LYS A 260 -12.36 11.86 12.18
C LYS A 260 -11.91 10.82 13.20
N ASP A 261 -12.06 9.53 12.89
CA ASP A 261 -11.56 8.43 13.72
C ASP A 261 -10.04 8.54 13.97
N ALA A 262 -9.27 8.90 12.95
CA ALA A 262 -7.82 9.07 13.08
C ALA A 262 -7.45 10.23 14.03
N CYS A 263 -8.18 11.35 14.00
CA CYS A 263 -8.03 12.45 14.97
C CYS A 263 -8.40 11.99 16.38
N ASP A 264 -9.57 11.37 16.53
CA ASP A 264 -10.12 10.95 17.83
C ASP A 264 -9.25 9.88 18.50
N THR A 265 -8.49 9.09 17.72
CA THR A 265 -7.51 8.10 18.19
C THR A 265 -6.10 8.66 18.32
N GLY A 266 -5.91 9.98 18.19
CA GLY A 266 -4.67 10.70 18.48
C GLY A 266 -3.58 10.59 17.41
N ASN A 267 -3.91 10.13 16.20
CA ASN A 267 -2.96 10.10 15.10
C ASN A 267 -2.62 11.52 14.60
N LYS A 268 -1.46 11.68 14.01
CA LYS A 268 -0.92 12.98 13.55
C LYS A 268 -0.94 13.15 12.04
N ILE A 269 -0.91 12.03 11.32
CA ILE A 269 -0.86 12.01 9.86
C ILE A 269 -1.89 10.99 9.35
N TYR A 270 -2.64 11.38 8.32
CA TYR A 270 -3.43 10.46 7.52
C TYR A 270 -2.86 10.43 6.09
N ASN A 271 -2.31 9.29 5.72
CA ASN A 271 -1.87 9.02 4.36
C ASN A 271 -3.06 8.45 3.56
N LEU A 272 -3.55 9.22 2.60
CA LEU A 272 -4.66 8.82 1.73
C LEU A 272 -4.28 7.71 0.72
N GLY A 273 -3.07 7.17 0.84
CA GLY A 273 -2.53 6.15 -0.05
C GLY A 273 -2.05 6.70 -1.39
N ARG A 274 -1.46 5.79 -2.17
CA ARG A 274 -0.81 6.08 -3.44
C ARG A 274 -1.79 6.51 -4.53
N SER A 275 -1.36 7.42 -5.40
CA SER A 275 -2.04 7.81 -6.63
C SER A 275 -1.05 7.96 -7.79
N THR A 276 -1.53 7.83 -9.03
CA THR A 276 -0.75 8.19 -10.20
C THR A 276 -0.80 9.70 -10.40
N VAL A 277 0.32 10.33 -10.66
CA VAL A 277 0.42 11.77 -10.95
C VAL A 277 -0.52 12.14 -12.11
N GLY A 278 -1.31 13.20 -11.96
CA GLY A 278 -2.28 13.67 -12.95
C GLY A 278 -3.57 12.83 -13.03
N SER A 279 -3.80 11.88 -12.12
CA SER A 279 -5.02 11.07 -12.12
C SER A 279 -6.18 11.74 -11.39
N SER A 280 -7.41 11.37 -11.76
CA SER A 280 -8.62 11.82 -11.04
C SER A 280 -8.65 11.39 -9.56
N ALA A 281 -7.94 10.32 -9.21
CA ALA A 281 -7.78 9.88 -7.83
C ALA A 281 -6.89 10.85 -7.03
N GLU A 282 -5.81 11.33 -7.62
CA GLU A 282 -4.99 12.38 -7.03
C GLU A 282 -5.78 13.68 -6.84
N ASP A 283 -6.51 14.10 -7.87
CA ASP A 283 -7.35 15.31 -7.82
C ASP A 283 -8.43 15.23 -6.72
N PHE A 284 -9.03 14.04 -6.53
CA PHE A 284 -9.99 13.83 -5.45
C PHE A 284 -9.32 13.97 -4.07
N LYS A 285 -8.15 13.35 -3.90
CA LYS A 285 -7.41 13.38 -2.63
C LYS A 285 -6.90 14.79 -2.29
N LYS A 286 -6.48 15.58 -3.26
CA LYS A 286 -6.09 17.00 -3.07
C LYS A 286 -7.21 17.86 -2.50
N LYS A 287 -8.49 17.53 -2.74
CA LYS A 287 -9.64 18.26 -2.17
C LYS A 287 -9.73 18.19 -0.64
N TRP A 288 -8.98 17.30 -0.02
CA TRP A 288 -8.89 17.09 1.43
C TRP A 288 -7.77 17.90 2.09
N ASN A 289 -7.27 18.96 1.44
CA ASN A 289 -6.12 19.74 1.88
C ASN A 289 -4.84 18.89 2.09
N SER A 290 -4.73 17.79 1.35
CA SER A 290 -3.57 16.92 1.44
C SER A 290 -2.35 17.49 0.72
N THR A 291 -1.18 17.22 1.27
CA THR A 291 0.11 17.55 0.67
C THR A 291 0.65 16.34 -0.09
N PRO A 292 0.98 16.47 -1.38
CA PRO A 292 1.59 15.38 -2.13
C PRO A 292 3.05 15.16 -1.69
N THR A 293 3.41 13.89 -1.50
CA THR A 293 4.78 13.43 -1.31
C THR A 293 5.17 12.56 -2.48
N GLN A 294 6.22 12.91 -3.18
CA GLN A 294 6.70 12.16 -4.34
C GLN A 294 7.19 10.79 -3.90
N LEU A 295 6.73 9.74 -4.57
CA LEU A 295 7.26 8.39 -4.43
C LEU A 295 8.33 8.16 -5.50
N HIS A 296 9.44 7.55 -5.10
CA HIS A 296 10.57 7.27 -5.96
C HIS A 296 10.73 5.76 -6.10
N TRP A 297 10.63 5.26 -7.32
CA TRP A 297 10.85 3.86 -7.62
C TRP A 297 12.16 3.73 -8.37
N TYR A 298 13.18 3.17 -7.70
CA TYR A 298 14.52 2.94 -8.25
C TYR A 298 14.63 1.52 -8.78
N TYR A 299 15.44 1.34 -9.80
CA TYR A 299 15.60 0.05 -10.47
C TYR A 299 17.07 -0.32 -10.60
N TYR A 300 17.48 -1.47 -10.05
CA TYR A 300 18.71 -2.11 -10.44
C TYR A 300 18.40 -3.06 -11.60
N LEU A 301 18.88 -2.73 -12.80
CA LEU A 301 18.66 -3.48 -14.03
C LEU A 301 19.73 -4.57 -14.16
N ASN A 302 19.36 -5.86 -13.97
CA ASN A 302 20.31 -6.98 -13.98
C ASN A 302 20.36 -7.69 -15.33
N LYS A 303 19.20 -7.87 -16.00
CA LYS A 303 19.07 -8.60 -17.28
C LYS A 303 18.20 -7.89 -18.29
N ILE A 304 17.96 -6.65 -18.09
CA ILE A 304 17.22 -5.76 -19.00
C ILE A 304 17.92 -4.42 -19.02
N ASP A 305 17.82 -3.70 -20.13
CA ASP A 305 18.50 -2.42 -20.34
C ASP A 305 17.58 -1.21 -20.09
N GLU A 306 16.25 -1.45 -19.95
CA GLU A 306 15.25 -0.40 -19.77
C GLU A 306 14.32 -0.69 -18.60
N ILE A 307 13.84 0.38 -17.95
CA ILE A 307 12.84 0.27 -16.89
C ILE A 307 11.55 -0.36 -17.46
N PRO A 308 10.99 -1.41 -16.80
CA PRO A 308 9.80 -2.09 -17.29
C PRO A 308 8.58 -1.16 -17.26
N GLN A 309 7.88 -1.06 -18.38
CA GLN A 309 6.66 -0.26 -18.54
C GLN A 309 5.43 -1.06 -18.08
N LEU A 310 5.23 -1.18 -16.75
CA LEU A 310 4.05 -1.84 -16.15
C LEU A 310 2.93 -0.81 -15.92
N ASN A 311 2.30 -0.35 -17.00
CA ASN A 311 1.22 0.63 -16.92
C ASN A 311 -0.10 0.03 -17.45
N VAL A 312 -1.15 0.11 -16.62
CA VAL A 312 -2.52 -0.30 -17.02
C VAL A 312 -3.06 0.48 -18.23
N ASN A 313 -2.51 1.66 -18.51
CA ASN A 313 -2.84 2.45 -19.69
C ASN A 313 -2.11 1.97 -20.96
N ASN A 314 -1.29 0.91 -20.88
CA ASN A 314 -0.66 0.35 -22.08
C ASN A 314 -1.73 -0.25 -22.99
N PRO A 315 -1.82 0.17 -24.27
CA PRO A 315 -2.83 -0.32 -25.21
C PRO A 315 -2.91 -1.84 -25.35
N LYS A 316 -1.78 -2.52 -25.08
CA LYS A 316 -1.70 -4.00 -25.11
C LYS A 316 -2.62 -4.68 -24.10
N TYR A 317 -2.95 -3.99 -22.98
CA TYR A 317 -3.82 -4.54 -21.94
C TYR A 317 -5.28 -4.13 -22.06
N HIS A 318 -5.60 -3.21 -22.97
CA HIS A 318 -6.96 -2.65 -23.10
C HIS A 318 -8.02 -3.72 -23.37
N LEU A 319 -7.77 -4.63 -24.30
CA LEU A 319 -8.70 -5.74 -24.61
C LEU A 319 -8.87 -6.70 -23.42
N ALA A 320 -7.80 -6.99 -22.71
CA ALA A 320 -7.84 -7.85 -21.52
C ALA A 320 -8.64 -7.18 -20.38
N ILE A 321 -8.46 -5.88 -20.16
CA ILE A 321 -9.21 -5.08 -19.19
C ILE A 321 -10.71 -5.06 -19.52
N GLU A 322 -11.08 -4.84 -20.78
CA GLU A 322 -12.49 -4.86 -21.22
C GLU A 322 -13.12 -6.25 -21.09
N ALA A 323 -12.39 -7.30 -21.48
CA ALA A 323 -12.84 -8.67 -21.29
C ALA A 323 -13.05 -8.99 -19.80
N TRP A 324 -12.11 -8.54 -18.94
CA TRP A 324 -12.19 -8.70 -17.49
C TRP A 324 -13.44 -8.04 -16.90
N ARG A 325 -13.73 -6.80 -17.27
CA ARG A 325 -14.92 -6.07 -16.81
C ARG A 325 -16.22 -6.79 -17.14
N LYS A 326 -16.29 -7.43 -18.32
CA LYS A 326 -17.48 -8.14 -18.82
C LYS A 326 -17.59 -9.57 -18.31
N SER A 327 -16.52 -10.13 -17.76
CA SER A 327 -16.51 -11.53 -17.27
C SER A 327 -17.46 -11.71 -16.08
N PRO A 328 -18.08 -12.90 -15.92
CA PRO A 328 -18.87 -13.21 -14.73
C PRO A 328 -18.04 -13.12 -13.44
N LYS A 329 -18.67 -12.71 -12.33
CA LYS A 329 -17.98 -12.52 -11.05
C LYS A 329 -17.27 -13.77 -10.57
N PHE A 330 -17.93 -14.94 -10.63
CA PHE A 330 -17.33 -16.21 -10.19
C PHE A 330 -16.02 -16.53 -10.92
N LEU A 331 -15.91 -16.19 -12.21
CA LEU A 331 -14.71 -16.40 -13.00
C LEU A 331 -13.59 -15.44 -12.57
N THR A 332 -13.92 -14.17 -12.35
CA THR A 332 -12.95 -13.18 -11.90
C THR A 332 -12.49 -13.44 -10.46
N ASP A 333 -13.34 -13.95 -9.59
CA ASP A 333 -12.99 -14.32 -8.22
C ASP A 333 -12.06 -15.56 -8.18
N PHE A 334 -12.18 -16.47 -9.15
CA PHE A 334 -11.31 -17.64 -9.25
C PHE A 334 -9.95 -17.31 -9.90
N ILE A 335 -9.96 -16.64 -11.05
CA ILE A 335 -8.73 -16.36 -11.83
C ILE A 335 -7.99 -15.12 -11.29
N GLY A 336 -8.73 -14.15 -10.74
CA GLY A 336 -8.16 -12.88 -10.27
C GLY A 336 -6.97 -13.02 -9.35
N PRO A 337 -7.07 -13.81 -8.28
CA PRO A 337 -5.95 -14.02 -7.36
C PRO A 337 -4.72 -14.65 -8.00
N LEU A 338 -4.91 -15.55 -8.98
CA LEU A 338 -3.79 -16.16 -9.72
C LEU A 338 -3.04 -15.17 -10.58
N ILE A 339 -3.73 -14.15 -11.09
CA ILE A 339 -3.12 -13.05 -11.85
C ILE A 339 -2.52 -12.03 -10.89
N ALA A 340 -3.30 -11.57 -9.89
CA ALA A 340 -2.93 -10.50 -8.99
C ALA A 340 -1.63 -10.78 -8.22
N LYS A 341 -1.44 -12.02 -7.74
CA LYS A 341 -0.20 -12.42 -7.04
C LYS A 341 1.07 -12.30 -7.89
N ASN A 342 0.93 -12.22 -9.21
CA ASN A 342 2.04 -12.15 -10.14
C ASN A 342 2.33 -10.71 -10.63
N ILE A 343 1.50 -9.73 -10.25
CA ILE A 343 1.67 -8.32 -10.60
C ILE A 343 2.35 -7.62 -9.41
N PRO A 344 3.59 -7.15 -9.56
CA PRO A 344 4.34 -6.53 -8.47
C PRO A 344 3.74 -5.21 -8.00
#